data_897629c37b63eff56ec140413c887152
#
_entry.id   897629c37b63eff56ec140413c887152
#
_cell.length_a   1.000
_cell.length_b   1.000
_cell.length_c   1.000
_cell.angle_alpha   90.00
_cell.angle_beta   90.00
_cell.angle_gamma   90.00
#
_symmetry.space_group_name_H-M   'P 1'
#
loop_
_entity.id
_entity.type
_entity.pdbx_description
1 polymer ?
#
loop_
_entity_poly.entity_id
_entity_poly.type
_entity_poly.pdbx_seq_one_letter_code
_entity_poly.pdbx_strand_id
1 'polypeptide(L)'
;MGLLNRILRTITKDDDVTEFRKELADREKELEPFLKYQEELHKVFDKYLALMEIIEKEWSILYNSKDYSSKLAYKIEKECYEAINYYKKVREVDLKYGETPMSGSKAFTKLALLYERQGEFEKAVSVCKQACSFGMDERKRMLRIIKKVGRAPT
;
A
#
# COMPACT_ATOMS: atom_id res chain seq x y z
N MET A 1 9.22 -17.08 -23.46
CA MET A 1 8.92 -18.05 -24.53
C MET A 1 9.83 -19.29 -24.56
N GLY A 2 10.66 -19.55 -23.58
CA GLY A 2 11.66 -20.60 -23.64
C GLY A 2 11.14 -22.01 -23.43
N LEU A 3 10.53 -22.30 -22.27
CA LEU A 3 10.22 -23.67 -21.87
C LEU A 3 9.02 -24.25 -22.63
N LEU A 4 7.97 -23.48 -22.82
CA LEU A 4 6.76 -23.91 -23.52
C LEU A 4 7.04 -24.27 -24.97
N ASN A 5 7.82 -23.46 -25.68
CA ASN A 5 8.22 -23.73 -27.05
C ASN A 5 9.13 -24.95 -27.17
N ARG A 6 9.99 -25.22 -26.19
CA ARG A 6 10.82 -26.41 -26.15
C ARG A 6 9.96 -27.66 -25.99
N ILE A 7 9.00 -27.64 -25.10
CA ILE A 7 8.07 -28.77 -24.87
C ILE A 7 7.24 -29.04 -26.14
N LEU A 8 6.72 -27.99 -26.78
CA LEU A 8 5.94 -28.11 -28.02
C LEU A 8 6.73 -28.65 -29.20
N ARG A 9 8.05 -28.40 -29.26
CA ARG A 9 8.93 -28.94 -30.32
C ARG A 9 9.23 -30.44 -30.14
N THR A 10 9.14 -30.98 -28.94
CA THR A 10 9.42 -32.39 -28.66
C THR A 10 8.21 -33.30 -28.86
N ILE A 11 7.02 -32.72 -29.03
CA ILE A 11 5.77 -33.44 -29.23
C ILE A 11 5.53 -33.64 -30.72
N THR A 12 5.37 -34.90 -31.17
CA THR A 12 5.14 -35.29 -32.57
C THR A 12 3.77 -34.84 -33.09
N LYS A 13 3.67 -34.72 -34.44
CA LYS A 13 2.55 -34.11 -35.17
C LYS A 13 1.30 -35.01 -35.19
N ASP A 14 0.66 -35.25 -34.06
CA ASP A 14 -0.64 -35.91 -33.99
C ASP A 14 -1.75 -34.88 -33.73
N ASP A 15 -3.01 -35.25 -34.06
CA ASP A 15 -4.20 -34.42 -33.82
C ASP A 15 -4.35 -34.05 -32.32
N ASP A 16 -3.88 -34.95 -31.42
CA ASP A 16 -3.83 -34.74 -29.98
C ASP A 16 -2.91 -33.53 -29.61
N VAL A 17 -1.85 -33.29 -30.38
CA VAL A 17 -0.92 -32.17 -30.16
C VAL A 17 -1.56 -30.85 -30.51
N THR A 18 -2.40 -30.81 -31.55
CA THR A 18 -3.09 -29.59 -31.95
C THR A 18 -4.13 -29.18 -30.87
N GLU A 19 -4.83 -30.14 -30.31
CA GLU A 19 -5.77 -29.95 -29.23
C GLU A 19 -5.05 -29.48 -27.94
N PHE A 20 -3.92 -30.11 -27.59
CA PHE A 20 -3.07 -29.72 -26.48
C PHE A 20 -2.53 -28.29 -26.62
N ARG A 21 -2.10 -27.91 -27.82
CA ARG A 21 -1.65 -26.53 -28.11
C ARG A 21 -2.77 -25.51 -27.92
N LYS A 22 -3.98 -25.87 -28.34
CA LYS A 22 -5.16 -25.03 -28.19
C LYS A 22 -5.51 -24.84 -26.71
N GLU A 23 -5.47 -25.91 -25.91
CA GLU A 23 -5.71 -25.85 -24.48
C GLU A 23 -4.68 -24.96 -23.77
N LEU A 24 -3.39 -25.08 -24.13
CA LEU A 24 -2.33 -24.22 -23.58
C LEU A 24 -2.52 -22.75 -23.94
N ALA A 25 -2.90 -22.47 -25.19
CA ALA A 25 -3.16 -21.11 -25.63
C ALA A 25 -4.38 -20.53 -24.91
N ASP A 26 -5.43 -21.32 -24.68
CA ASP A 26 -6.63 -20.92 -23.96
C ASP A 26 -6.29 -20.62 -22.48
N ARG A 27 -5.46 -21.46 -21.84
CA ARG A 27 -4.98 -21.23 -20.48
C ARG A 27 -4.12 -19.96 -20.36
N GLU A 28 -3.25 -19.72 -21.33
CA GLU A 28 -2.45 -18.48 -21.36
C GLU A 28 -3.36 -17.24 -21.46
N LYS A 29 -4.41 -17.30 -22.27
CA LYS A 29 -5.40 -16.22 -22.37
C LYS A 29 -6.18 -16.02 -21.07
N GLU A 30 -6.52 -17.09 -20.37
CA GLU A 30 -7.20 -17.03 -19.08
C GLU A 30 -6.31 -16.40 -17.99
N LEU A 31 -5.00 -16.64 -18.04
CA LEU A 31 -4.03 -16.11 -17.10
C LEU A 31 -3.59 -14.68 -17.43
N GLU A 32 -3.82 -14.21 -18.64
CA GLU A 32 -3.39 -12.87 -19.08
C GLU A 32 -3.89 -11.73 -18.18
N PRO A 33 -5.17 -11.68 -17.79
CA PRO A 33 -5.64 -10.65 -16.87
C PRO A 33 -4.96 -10.68 -15.51
N PHE A 34 -4.68 -11.88 -14.99
CA PHE A 34 -3.97 -12.08 -13.73
C PHE A 34 -2.52 -11.60 -13.81
N LEU A 35 -1.84 -11.89 -14.91
CA LEU A 35 -0.47 -11.43 -15.13
C LEU A 35 -0.39 -9.91 -15.28
N LYS A 36 -1.33 -9.30 -15.96
CA LYS A 36 -1.45 -7.84 -16.06
C LYS A 36 -1.71 -7.19 -14.71
N TYR A 37 -2.60 -7.77 -13.92
CA TYR A 37 -2.87 -7.34 -12.56
C TYR A 37 -1.59 -7.34 -11.72
N GLN A 38 -0.87 -8.46 -11.72
CA GLN A 38 0.39 -8.57 -10.97
C GLN A 38 1.43 -7.57 -11.42
N GLU A 39 1.58 -7.35 -12.71
CA GLU A 39 2.53 -6.38 -13.25
C GLU A 39 2.20 -4.95 -12.80
N GLU A 40 0.96 -4.53 -12.93
CA GLU A 40 0.51 -3.20 -12.48
C GLU A 40 0.62 -3.04 -10.97
N LEU A 41 0.25 -4.09 -10.22
CA LEU A 41 0.33 -4.08 -8.76
C LEU A 41 1.77 -3.91 -8.28
N HIS A 42 2.71 -4.68 -8.83
CA HIS A 42 4.12 -4.62 -8.43
C HIS A 42 4.75 -3.25 -8.67
N LYS A 43 4.37 -2.55 -9.73
CA LYS A 43 4.88 -1.20 -10.02
C LYS A 43 4.62 -0.21 -8.89
N VAL A 44 3.50 -0.33 -8.22
CA VAL A 44 3.12 0.61 -7.15
C VAL A 44 3.30 0.02 -5.76
N PHE A 45 3.04 -1.26 -5.59
CA PHE A 45 3.12 -1.93 -4.30
C PHE A 45 4.55 -2.06 -3.79
N ASP A 46 5.50 -2.37 -4.66
CA ASP A 46 6.91 -2.47 -4.28
C ASP A 46 7.45 -1.13 -3.78
N LYS A 47 7.06 -0.04 -4.41
CA LYS A 47 7.41 1.32 -3.96
C LYS A 47 6.77 1.66 -2.61
N TYR A 48 5.51 1.27 -2.43
CA TYR A 48 4.82 1.41 -1.16
C TYR A 48 5.55 0.68 -0.04
N LEU A 49 5.88 -0.59 -0.24
CA LEU A 49 6.59 -1.40 0.76
C LEU A 49 7.97 -0.84 1.09
N ALA A 50 8.72 -0.39 0.09
CA ALA A 50 10.03 0.23 0.29
C ALA A 50 9.95 1.49 1.15
N LEU A 51 8.95 2.35 0.90
CA LEU A 51 8.71 3.55 1.71
C LEU A 51 8.30 3.18 3.14
N MET A 52 7.42 2.20 3.32
CA MET A 52 7.00 1.77 4.65
C MET A 52 8.17 1.23 5.47
N GLU A 53 9.09 0.51 4.86
CA GLU A 53 10.30 0.03 5.52
C GLU A 53 11.18 1.19 5.99
N ILE A 54 11.38 2.20 5.15
CA ILE A 54 12.13 3.41 5.49
C ILE A 54 11.45 4.16 6.65
N ILE A 55 10.15 4.36 6.56
CA ILE A 55 9.35 5.04 7.59
C ILE A 55 9.47 4.34 8.94
N GLU A 56 9.39 3.01 8.98
CA GLU A 56 9.53 2.24 10.22
C GLU A 56 10.90 2.42 10.87
N LYS A 57 11.96 2.39 10.08
CA LYS A 57 13.33 2.60 10.58
C LYS A 57 13.52 4.01 11.12
N GLU A 58 13.08 5.00 10.38
CA GLU A 58 13.19 6.41 10.76
C GLU A 58 12.30 6.74 11.96
N TRP A 59 11.13 6.15 12.03
CA TRP A 59 10.22 6.30 13.17
C TRP A 59 10.86 5.81 14.47
N SER A 60 11.56 4.70 14.42
CA SER A 60 12.29 4.19 15.60
C SER A 60 13.33 5.19 16.11
N ILE A 61 14.05 5.84 15.20
CA ILE A 61 15.04 6.87 15.52
C ILE A 61 14.33 8.09 16.15
N LEU A 62 13.25 8.54 15.51
CA LEU A 62 12.47 9.69 15.98
C LEU A 62 11.87 9.43 17.37
N TYR A 63 11.30 8.24 17.57
CA TYR A 63 10.69 7.84 18.83
C TYR A 63 11.70 7.85 19.97
N ASN A 64 12.94 7.41 19.72
CA ASN A 64 13.98 7.41 20.71
C ASN A 64 14.50 8.82 21.02
N SER A 65 14.61 9.70 20.02
CA SER A 65 15.04 11.09 20.21
C SER A 65 13.97 11.98 20.82
N LYS A 66 12.69 11.66 20.56
CA LYS A 66 11.50 12.46 20.94
C LYS A 66 11.53 13.91 20.45
N ASP A 67 12.37 14.21 19.47
CA ASP A 67 12.43 15.54 18.83
C ASP A 67 11.52 15.59 17.60
N TYR A 68 10.23 15.81 17.84
CA TYR A 68 9.20 15.84 16.81
C TYR A 68 9.20 17.14 15.98
N SER A 69 10.10 18.06 16.30
CA SER A 69 10.32 19.27 15.50
C SER A 69 11.58 19.19 14.64
N SER A 70 12.25 18.03 14.62
CA SER A 70 13.48 17.81 13.88
C SER A 70 13.27 17.72 12.37
N LYS A 71 14.35 17.83 11.61
CA LYS A 71 14.34 17.57 10.17
C LYS A 71 13.87 16.17 9.83
N LEU A 72 14.20 15.19 10.69
CA LEU A 72 13.75 13.81 10.53
C LEU A 72 12.23 13.71 10.61
N ALA A 73 11.59 14.44 11.55
CA ALA A 73 10.14 14.47 11.66
C ALA A 73 9.48 14.99 10.37
N TYR A 74 9.98 16.04 9.78
CA TYR A 74 9.48 16.58 8.51
C TYR A 74 9.72 15.61 7.35
N LYS A 75 10.83 14.92 7.35
CA LYS A 75 11.13 13.89 6.35
C LYS A 75 10.12 12.73 6.43
N ILE A 76 9.83 12.25 7.63
CA ILE A 76 8.83 11.20 7.87
C ILE A 76 7.44 11.66 7.44
N GLU A 77 7.06 12.89 7.74
CA GLU A 77 5.80 13.48 7.30
C GLU A 77 5.65 13.38 5.78
N LYS A 78 6.64 13.83 5.06
CA LYS A 78 6.67 13.78 3.59
C LYS A 78 6.58 12.36 3.06
N GLU A 79 7.34 11.45 3.64
CA GLU A 79 7.35 10.03 3.24
C GLU A 79 6.01 9.36 3.54
N CYS A 80 5.35 9.70 4.64
CA CYS A 80 4.01 9.21 4.93
C CYS A 80 3.00 9.64 3.86
N TYR A 81 3.04 10.88 3.40
CA TYR A 81 2.18 11.33 2.31
C TYR A 81 2.49 10.59 1.00
N GLU A 82 3.75 10.38 0.69
CA GLU A 82 4.14 9.59 -0.49
C GLU A 82 3.63 8.15 -0.38
N ALA A 83 3.78 7.52 0.79
CA ALA A 83 3.29 6.17 1.03
C ALA A 83 1.76 6.09 0.90
N ILE A 84 1.04 7.08 1.40
CA ILE A 84 -0.42 7.17 1.25
C ILE A 84 -0.80 7.28 -0.23
N ASN A 85 -0.07 8.06 -1.01
CA ASN A 85 -0.31 8.16 -2.44
C ASN A 85 -0.10 6.83 -3.16
N TYR A 86 0.95 6.09 -2.82
CA TYR A 86 1.15 4.74 -3.37
C TYR A 86 0.08 3.77 -2.89
N TYR A 87 -0.33 3.86 -1.64
CA TYR A 87 -1.44 3.06 -1.12
C TYR A 87 -2.72 3.29 -1.93
N LYS A 88 -3.05 4.53 -2.25
CA LYS A 88 -4.21 4.87 -3.09
C LYS A 88 -4.09 4.26 -4.48
N LYS A 89 -2.89 4.28 -5.08
CA LYS A 89 -2.62 3.66 -6.39
C LYS A 89 -2.77 2.14 -6.34
N VAL A 90 -2.26 1.51 -5.27
CA VAL A 90 -2.45 0.07 -5.03
C VAL A 90 -3.94 -0.27 -4.97
N ARG A 91 -4.71 0.52 -4.23
CA ARG A 91 -6.15 0.37 -4.11
C ARG A 91 -6.86 0.50 -5.47
N GLU A 92 -6.47 1.46 -6.28
CA GLU A 92 -7.02 1.66 -7.63
C GLU A 92 -6.77 0.44 -8.52
N VAL A 93 -5.57 -0.13 -8.46
CA VAL A 93 -5.22 -1.34 -9.21
C VAL A 93 -6.09 -2.52 -8.75
N ASP A 94 -6.20 -2.74 -7.44
CA ASP A 94 -7.04 -3.81 -6.90
C ASP A 94 -8.49 -3.68 -7.39
N LEU A 95 -9.07 -2.50 -7.27
CA LEU A 95 -10.45 -2.24 -7.71
C LEU A 95 -10.64 -2.43 -9.22
N LYS A 96 -9.66 -2.02 -10.02
CA LYS A 96 -9.69 -2.18 -11.48
C LYS A 96 -9.82 -3.65 -11.89
N TYR A 97 -9.18 -4.54 -11.15
CA TYR A 97 -9.18 -5.97 -11.44
C TYR A 97 -10.17 -6.78 -10.60
N GLY A 98 -11.06 -6.11 -9.86
CA GLY A 98 -12.08 -6.78 -9.07
C GLY A 98 -11.57 -7.46 -7.80
N GLU A 99 -10.36 -7.10 -7.37
CA GLU A 99 -9.76 -7.61 -6.14
C GLU A 99 -10.20 -6.80 -4.93
N THR A 100 -10.16 -7.43 -3.75
CA THR A 100 -10.45 -6.74 -2.50
C THR A 100 -9.25 -5.87 -2.12
N PRO A 101 -9.42 -4.53 -2.04
CA PRO A 101 -8.32 -3.65 -1.69
C PRO A 101 -7.92 -3.81 -0.22
N MET A 102 -6.64 -3.57 0.06
CA MET A 102 -6.11 -3.53 1.41
C MET A 102 -6.83 -2.44 2.22
N SER A 103 -7.35 -2.80 3.39
CA SER A 103 -8.07 -1.87 4.26
C SER A 103 -7.10 -1.02 5.08
N GLY A 104 -6.75 0.14 4.57
CA GLY A 104 -5.91 1.09 5.26
C GLY A 104 -4.42 0.84 5.15
N SER A 105 -3.65 1.72 5.77
CA SER A 105 -2.19 1.71 5.76
C SER A 105 -1.65 2.24 7.08
N LYS A 106 -0.58 1.65 7.57
CA LYS A 106 0.15 2.14 8.75
C LYS A 106 0.72 3.55 8.55
N ALA A 107 0.86 4.01 7.31
CA ALA A 107 1.28 5.38 7.02
C ALA A 107 0.32 6.41 7.62
N PHE A 108 -0.99 6.17 7.59
CA PHE A 108 -1.98 7.02 8.26
C PHE A 108 -1.73 7.06 9.78
N THR A 109 -1.48 5.92 10.38
CA THR A 109 -1.22 5.81 11.82
C THR A 109 0.03 6.59 12.22
N LYS A 110 1.11 6.43 11.49
CA LYS A 110 2.38 7.15 11.75
C LYS A 110 2.19 8.66 11.59
N LEU A 111 1.52 9.08 10.53
CA LEU A 111 1.26 10.50 10.27
C LEU A 111 0.38 11.12 11.35
N ALA A 112 -0.70 10.44 11.75
CA ALA A 112 -1.57 10.91 12.82
C ALA A 112 -0.83 11.03 14.15
N LEU A 113 -0.01 10.03 14.51
CA LEU A 113 0.84 10.07 15.70
C LEU A 113 1.84 11.23 15.66
N LEU A 114 2.46 11.44 14.52
CA LEU A 114 3.42 12.53 14.33
C LEU A 114 2.76 13.88 14.61
N TYR A 115 1.62 14.15 13.99
CA TYR A 115 0.86 15.38 14.22
C TYR A 115 0.40 15.53 15.67
N GLU A 116 -0.06 14.44 16.30
CA GLU A 116 -0.44 14.44 17.70
C GLU A 116 0.74 14.84 18.59
N ARG A 117 1.93 14.29 18.35
CA ARG A 117 3.16 14.61 19.09
C ARG A 117 3.66 16.03 18.85
N GLN A 118 3.37 16.59 17.71
CA GLN A 118 3.69 17.99 17.36
C GLN A 118 2.66 18.99 17.91
N GLY A 119 1.56 18.53 18.48
CA GLY A 119 0.47 19.39 18.90
C GLY A 119 -0.42 19.89 17.76
N GLU A 120 -0.27 19.34 16.57
CA GLU A 120 -1.06 19.64 15.37
C GLU A 120 -2.33 18.79 15.34
N PHE A 121 -3.21 19.04 16.32
CA PHE A 121 -4.37 18.16 16.59
C PHE A 121 -5.39 18.16 15.47
N GLU A 122 -5.64 19.28 14.81
CA GLU A 122 -6.58 19.34 13.68
C GLU A 122 -6.10 18.49 12.50
N LYS A 123 -4.81 18.55 12.20
CA LYS A 123 -4.18 17.73 11.16
C LYS A 123 -4.25 16.26 11.54
N ALA A 124 -4.00 15.91 12.80
CA ALA A 124 -4.07 14.54 13.28
C ALA A 124 -5.48 13.97 13.12
N VAL A 125 -6.51 14.71 13.49
CA VAL A 125 -7.92 14.29 13.32
C VAL A 125 -8.27 14.14 11.85
N SER A 126 -7.82 15.06 11.00
CA SER A 126 -8.03 14.99 9.55
C SER A 126 -7.46 13.70 8.96
N VAL A 127 -6.24 13.33 9.36
CA VAL A 127 -5.60 12.06 8.92
C VAL A 127 -6.39 10.85 9.41
N CYS A 128 -6.86 10.86 10.66
CA CYS A 128 -7.70 9.79 11.20
C CYS A 128 -9.01 9.65 10.40
N LYS A 129 -9.65 10.74 10.02
CA LYS A 129 -10.85 10.72 9.19
C LYS A 129 -10.58 10.11 7.82
N GLN A 130 -9.46 10.46 7.20
CA GLN A 130 -9.05 9.85 5.93
C GLN A 130 -8.83 8.35 6.10
N ALA A 131 -8.14 7.93 7.16
CA ALA A 131 -7.91 6.52 7.45
C ALA A 131 -9.24 5.76 7.60
N CYS A 132 -10.21 6.33 8.30
CA CYS A 132 -11.54 5.76 8.45
C CYS A 132 -12.24 5.58 7.09
N SER A 133 -12.07 6.52 6.17
CA SER A 133 -12.67 6.43 4.82
C SER A 133 -12.12 5.25 4.01
N PHE A 134 -10.95 4.74 4.37
CA PHE A 134 -10.34 3.55 3.77
C PHE A 134 -10.55 2.27 4.59
N GLY A 135 -11.43 2.29 5.59
CA GLY A 135 -11.80 1.13 6.36
C GLY A 135 -11.02 0.90 7.66
N MET A 136 -10.17 1.84 8.06
CA MET A 136 -9.48 1.78 9.35
C MET A 136 -10.39 2.23 10.49
N ASP A 137 -10.23 1.64 11.67
CA ASP A 137 -10.94 2.10 12.89
C ASP A 137 -10.02 3.00 13.72
N GLU A 138 -10.17 4.30 13.54
CA GLU A 138 -9.39 5.32 14.24
C GLU A 138 -10.22 6.14 15.24
N ARG A 139 -11.43 5.69 15.59
CA ARG A 139 -12.34 6.40 16.50
C ARG A 139 -11.74 6.64 17.87
N LYS A 140 -11.09 5.64 18.45
CA LYS A 140 -10.45 5.75 19.77
C LYS A 140 -9.35 6.81 19.75
N ARG A 141 -8.55 6.82 18.68
CA ARG A 141 -7.47 7.81 18.49
C ARG A 141 -8.04 9.22 18.37
N MET A 142 -9.07 9.40 17.56
CA MET A 142 -9.75 10.69 17.41
C MET A 142 -10.28 11.22 18.73
N LEU A 143 -10.95 10.37 19.52
CA LEU A 143 -11.46 10.75 20.83
C LEU A 143 -10.34 11.16 21.78
N ARG A 144 -9.22 10.42 21.78
CA ARG A 144 -8.05 10.77 22.59
C ARG A 144 -7.49 12.13 22.22
N ILE A 145 -7.37 12.40 20.92
CA ILE A 145 -6.85 13.68 20.40
C ILE A 145 -7.81 14.83 20.76
N ILE A 146 -9.10 14.63 20.58
CA ILE A 146 -10.12 15.64 20.92
C ILE A 146 -10.07 15.99 22.42
N LYS A 147 -9.89 15.01 23.29
CA LYS A 147 -9.70 15.24 24.72
C LYS A 147 -8.45 16.08 25.02
N LYS A 148 -7.36 15.87 24.29
CA LYS A 148 -6.13 16.68 24.42
C LYS A 148 -6.37 18.14 24.03
N VAL A 149 -7.13 18.39 22.96
CA VAL A 149 -7.51 19.75 22.55
C VAL A 149 -8.28 20.47 23.65
N GLY A 150 -9.25 19.80 24.27
CA GLY A 150 -10.03 20.36 25.37
C GLY A 150 -9.24 20.64 26.65
N ARG A 151 -8.03 20.08 26.78
CA ARG A 151 -7.14 20.29 27.94
C ARG A 151 -5.96 21.22 27.63
N ALA A 152 -5.75 21.58 26.35
CA ALA A 152 -4.66 22.47 25.99
C ALA A 152 -4.92 23.88 26.55
N PRO A 153 -3.94 24.52 27.21
CA PRO A 153 -4.08 25.90 27.65
C PRO A 153 -4.28 26.81 26.45
N THR A 154 -5.30 27.63 26.50
CA THR A 154 -5.57 28.65 25.49
C THR A 154 -4.56 29.80 25.57
#